data_59fafcb92cb37315942d1eec0132a0a0
#
_entry.id   59fafcb92cb37315942d1eec0132a0a0
#
_cell.length_a   1.000
_cell.length_b   1.000
_cell.length_c   1.000
_cell.angle_alpha   90.00
_cell.angle_beta   90.00
_cell.angle_gamma   90.00
#
_symmetry.space_group_name_H-M   'P 1'
#
loop_
_entity.id
_entity.type
_entity.pdbx_description
1 polymer ?
#
loop_
_entity_poly.entity_id
_entity_poly.type
_entity_poly.pdbx_seq_one_letter_code
_entity_poly.pdbx_strand_id
1 'polypeptide(L)'
;VVLYDENGETGVGEVPGGEKITKALEECIPLVEGTRVAEYKSTLLKVKAHLDSKGEEDVRGNQTFDLRTGVHVITAIEAPCLDLLGKQLGVPVCELLGDGQQRDKVRMLGYLFFVGDRNKTDLPYDSEPDSDCAWYRLRHEEALTADKIVEMALATKEKYGFKDFKLK
;
A
#
# COMPACT_ATOMS: atom_id res chain seq x y z
N VAL A 1 9.20 -2.99 1.61
CA VAL A 1 10.14 -4.13 1.69
C VAL A 1 10.62 -4.48 0.29
N VAL A 2 11.90 -4.66 0.14
CA VAL A 2 12.52 -5.17 -1.10
C VAL A 2 13.31 -6.42 -0.71
N LEU A 3 13.02 -7.52 -1.38
CA LEU A 3 13.80 -8.76 -1.27
C LEU A 3 14.69 -8.90 -2.51
N TYR A 4 15.87 -9.42 -2.31
CA TYR A 4 16.81 -9.75 -3.38
C TYR A 4 17.06 -11.26 -3.37
N ASP A 5 16.98 -11.90 -4.54
CA ASP A 5 17.44 -13.27 -4.66
C ASP A 5 18.95 -13.35 -4.88
N GLU A 6 19.49 -14.56 -4.92
CA GLU A 6 20.93 -14.84 -5.13
C GLU A 6 21.47 -14.30 -6.46
N ASN A 7 20.62 -14.04 -7.44
CA ASN A 7 20.97 -13.51 -8.76
C ASN A 7 20.84 -11.98 -8.82
N GLY A 8 20.36 -11.35 -7.74
CA GLY A 8 20.10 -9.91 -7.66
C GLY A 8 18.75 -9.49 -8.25
N GLU A 9 17.86 -10.44 -8.58
CA GLU A 9 16.47 -10.11 -8.94
C GLU A 9 15.73 -9.62 -7.70
N THR A 10 14.83 -8.66 -7.89
CA THR A 10 14.13 -8.00 -6.79
C THR A 10 12.66 -8.36 -6.74
N GLY A 11 12.13 -8.55 -5.52
CA GLY A 11 10.71 -8.56 -5.25
C GLY A 11 10.33 -7.37 -4.38
N VAL A 12 9.20 -6.73 -4.67
CA VAL A 12 8.76 -5.50 -3.98
C VAL A 12 7.41 -5.70 -3.32
N GLY A 13 7.31 -5.26 -2.06
CA GLY A 13 6.07 -5.23 -1.29
C GLY A 13 5.92 -3.92 -0.53
N GLU A 14 4.71 -3.40 -0.47
CA GLU A 14 4.38 -2.15 0.22
C GLU A 14 3.18 -2.36 1.16
N VAL A 15 3.30 -1.76 2.34
CA VAL A 15 2.22 -1.69 3.33
C VAL A 15 2.22 -0.31 3.99
N PRO A 16 1.15 0.10 4.67
CA PRO A 16 1.18 1.30 5.50
C PRO A 16 2.37 1.25 6.47
N GLY A 17 3.15 2.33 6.52
CA GLY A 17 4.31 2.44 7.40
C GLY A 17 3.93 2.73 8.85
N GLY A 18 4.96 2.85 9.66
CA GLY A 18 4.90 3.20 11.08
C GLY A 18 6.01 2.53 11.85
N GLU A 19 6.46 3.15 12.92
CA GLU A 19 7.61 2.69 13.72
C GLU A 19 7.44 1.23 14.19
N LYS A 20 6.24 0.86 14.66
CA LYS A 20 5.95 -0.51 15.10
C LYS A 20 6.08 -1.53 13.97
N ILE A 21 5.54 -1.22 12.79
CA ILE A 21 5.60 -2.11 11.63
C ILE A 21 7.04 -2.24 11.16
N THR A 22 7.79 -1.13 11.06
CA THR A 22 9.19 -1.13 10.65
C THR A 22 10.03 -1.97 11.59
N LYS A 23 9.91 -1.75 12.90
CA LYS A 23 10.64 -2.52 13.91
C LYS A 23 10.31 -4.02 13.86
N ALA A 24 9.03 -4.36 13.73
CA ALA A 24 8.62 -5.76 13.61
C ALA A 24 9.12 -6.42 12.31
N LEU A 25 9.20 -5.68 11.20
CA LEU A 25 9.83 -6.14 9.97
C LEU A 25 11.32 -6.41 10.15
N GLU A 26 12.06 -5.48 10.78
CA GLU A 26 13.48 -5.64 11.08
C GLU A 26 13.76 -6.88 11.92
N GLU A 27 12.93 -7.14 12.93
CA GLU A 27 13.02 -8.35 13.76
C GLU A 27 12.72 -9.64 13.00
N CYS A 28 11.99 -9.58 11.90
CA CYS A 28 11.69 -10.73 11.05
C CYS A 28 12.74 -11.02 9.98
N ILE A 29 13.71 -10.12 9.74
CA ILE A 29 14.77 -10.31 8.76
C ILE A 29 15.44 -11.70 8.87
N PRO A 30 15.91 -12.15 10.07
CA PRO A 30 16.58 -13.45 10.20
C PRO A 30 15.69 -14.66 9.89
N LEU A 31 14.37 -14.47 9.87
CA LEU A 31 13.42 -15.54 9.53
C LEU A 31 13.19 -15.66 8.02
N VAL A 32 13.53 -14.62 7.28
CA VAL A 32 13.29 -14.51 5.82
C VAL A 32 14.58 -14.74 5.04
N GLU A 33 15.68 -14.15 5.49
CA GLU A 33 16.98 -14.30 4.83
C GLU A 33 17.40 -15.77 4.71
N GLY A 34 17.94 -16.13 3.54
CA GLY A 34 18.40 -17.48 3.22
C GLY A 34 17.27 -18.51 3.02
N THR A 35 16.01 -18.11 3.07
CA THR A 35 14.89 -19.00 2.77
C THR A 35 14.63 -19.09 1.25
N ARG A 36 14.07 -20.20 0.82
CA ARG A 36 13.68 -20.38 -0.58
C ARG A 36 12.36 -19.66 -0.86
N VAL A 37 12.30 -18.85 -1.91
CA VAL A 37 11.07 -18.12 -2.26
C VAL A 37 9.88 -19.06 -2.53
N ALA A 38 10.13 -20.24 -3.06
CA ALA A 38 9.11 -21.28 -3.27
C ALA A 38 8.48 -21.78 -1.95
N GLU A 39 9.17 -21.60 -0.82
CA GLU A 39 8.72 -21.99 0.51
C GLU A 39 8.12 -20.81 1.31
N TYR A 40 7.76 -19.71 0.63
CA TYR A 40 7.31 -18.48 1.29
C TYR A 40 6.18 -18.72 2.31
N LYS A 41 5.24 -19.64 2.04
CA LYS A 41 4.16 -19.95 2.99
C LYS A 41 4.69 -20.48 4.32
N SER A 42 5.71 -21.36 4.28
CA SER A 42 6.36 -21.85 5.50
C SER A 42 7.12 -20.75 6.23
N THR A 43 7.76 -19.84 5.49
CA THR A 43 8.41 -18.65 6.03
C THR A 43 7.40 -17.73 6.72
N LEU A 44 6.26 -17.45 6.08
CA LEU A 44 5.19 -16.63 6.67
C LEU A 44 4.61 -17.26 7.95
N LEU A 45 4.48 -18.59 8.02
CA LEU A 45 4.05 -19.27 9.25
C LEU A 45 5.05 -19.08 10.39
N LYS A 46 6.37 -19.11 10.12
CA LYS A 46 7.41 -18.82 11.12
C LYS A 46 7.34 -17.36 11.58
N VAL A 47 7.20 -16.44 10.65
CA VAL A 47 7.02 -15.01 10.94
C VAL A 47 5.78 -14.81 11.82
N LYS A 48 4.64 -15.40 11.44
CA LYS A 48 3.41 -15.33 12.24
C LYS A 48 3.61 -15.86 13.66
N ALA A 49 4.21 -17.03 13.81
CA ALA A 49 4.47 -17.63 15.12
C ALA A 49 5.38 -16.74 15.98
N HIS A 50 6.39 -16.11 15.38
CA HIS A 50 7.27 -15.16 16.06
C HIS A 50 6.49 -13.93 16.57
N LEU A 51 5.65 -13.32 15.73
CA LEU A 51 4.83 -12.17 16.10
C LEU A 51 3.81 -12.52 17.18
N ASP A 52 3.11 -13.66 17.05
CA ASP A 52 2.15 -14.14 18.04
C ASP A 52 2.82 -14.38 19.42
N SER A 53 4.08 -14.85 19.45
CA SER A 53 4.82 -15.10 20.70
C SER A 53 5.15 -13.85 21.49
N LYS A 54 5.13 -12.68 20.86
CA LYS A 54 5.44 -11.39 21.50
C LYS A 54 4.27 -10.80 22.27
N GLY A 55 3.09 -11.42 22.19
CA GLY A 55 1.91 -10.98 22.93
C GLY A 55 1.41 -9.59 22.52
N GLU A 56 1.69 -9.17 21.29
CA GLU A 56 1.03 -8.00 20.73
C GLU A 56 -0.45 -8.35 20.56
N GLU A 57 -1.22 -8.03 21.59
CA GLU A 57 -2.67 -8.14 21.54
C GLU A 57 -3.16 -7.31 20.35
N ASP A 58 -3.90 -7.96 19.47
CA ASP A 58 -4.73 -7.31 18.45
C ASP A 58 -5.81 -6.51 19.19
N VAL A 59 -5.40 -5.36 19.72
CA VAL A 59 -6.32 -4.45 20.45
C VAL A 59 -7.31 -3.93 19.42
N ARG A 60 -8.46 -4.58 19.36
CA ARG A 60 -9.61 -4.19 18.55
C ARG A 60 -10.21 -2.89 19.06
N GLY A 61 -9.49 -1.80 18.84
CA GLY A 61 -9.97 -0.44 19.11
C GLY A 61 -10.27 0.29 17.79
N ASN A 62 -10.94 1.39 17.87
CA ASN A 62 -11.62 2.12 16.78
C ASN A 62 -10.73 2.72 15.68
N GLN A 63 -9.45 2.39 15.55
CA GLN A 63 -8.58 2.96 14.53
C GLN A 63 -7.77 1.88 13.82
N THR A 64 -7.78 1.93 12.52
CA THR A 64 -7.62 0.85 11.59
C THR A 64 -6.19 0.45 11.22
N PHE A 65 -5.18 1.28 11.45
CA PHE A 65 -3.84 1.01 10.93
C PHE A 65 -2.86 0.44 11.96
N ASP A 66 -3.01 0.78 13.24
CA ASP A 66 -2.11 0.31 14.30
C ASP A 66 -2.45 -1.08 14.84
N LEU A 67 -3.64 -1.59 14.55
CA LEU A 67 -4.21 -2.76 15.19
C LEU A 67 -3.84 -4.09 14.54
N ARG A 68 -3.12 -4.07 13.45
CA ARG A 68 -2.79 -5.24 12.64
C ARG A 68 -1.32 -5.27 12.26
N THR A 69 -0.44 -4.88 13.17
CA THR A 69 1.01 -4.92 12.92
C THR A 69 1.43 -6.25 12.30
N GLY A 70 0.99 -7.36 12.91
CA GLY A 70 1.29 -8.70 12.40
C GLY A 70 0.79 -8.95 10.97
N VAL A 71 -0.42 -8.49 10.65
CA VAL A 71 -0.99 -8.62 9.29
C VAL A 71 -0.18 -7.79 8.30
N HIS A 72 0.19 -6.55 8.64
CA HIS A 72 1.01 -5.70 7.79
C HIS A 72 2.41 -6.29 7.56
N VAL A 73 3.04 -6.82 8.60
CA VAL A 73 4.36 -7.47 8.49
C VAL A 73 4.29 -8.69 7.57
N ILE A 74 3.30 -9.57 7.77
CA ILE A 74 3.10 -10.74 6.91
C ILE A 74 2.87 -10.32 5.46
N THR A 75 1.98 -9.36 5.21
CA THR A 75 1.70 -8.85 3.87
C THR A 75 2.93 -8.21 3.21
N ALA A 76 3.72 -7.45 3.99
CA ALA A 76 4.94 -6.81 3.51
C ALA A 76 6.02 -7.81 3.08
N ILE A 77 6.00 -9.03 3.64
CA ILE A 77 6.91 -10.11 3.28
C ILE A 77 6.32 -11.00 2.17
N GLU A 78 5.02 -11.26 2.21
CA GLU A 78 4.35 -12.10 1.21
C GLU A 78 4.38 -11.47 -0.19
N ALA A 79 4.07 -10.17 -0.28
CA ALA A 79 4.01 -9.48 -1.58
C ALA A 79 5.34 -9.57 -2.36
N PRO A 80 6.51 -9.25 -1.79
CA PRO A 80 7.77 -9.38 -2.52
C PRO A 80 8.18 -10.84 -2.79
N CYS A 81 7.77 -11.79 -1.96
CA CYS A 81 7.98 -13.22 -2.27
C CYS A 81 7.17 -13.64 -3.51
N LEU A 82 5.92 -13.21 -3.61
CA LEU A 82 5.07 -13.49 -4.77
C LEU A 82 5.60 -12.78 -6.03
N ASP A 83 6.10 -11.55 -5.90
CA ASP A 83 6.71 -10.81 -7.01
C ASP A 83 7.96 -11.53 -7.54
N LEU A 84 8.88 -11.95 -6.66
CA LEU A 84 10.04 -12.76 -7.03
C LEU A 84 9.63 -14.09 -7.67
N LEU A 85 8.67 -14.79 -7.06
CA LEU A 85 8.21 -16.08 -7.59
C LEU A 85 7.60 -15.94 -8.98
N GLY A 86 6.78 -14.89 -9.19
CA GLY A 86 6.21 -14.56 -10.49
C GLY A 86 7.29 -14.30 -11.53
N LYS A 87 8.32 -13.53 -11.19
CA LYS A 87 9.47 -13.24 -12.05
C LYS A 87 10.25 -14.51 -12.41
N GLN A 88 10.56 -15.35 -11.42
CA GLN A 88 11.26 -16.62 -11.65
C GLN A 88 10.47 -17.58 -12.55
N LEU A 89 9.15 -17.57 -12.46
CA LEU A 89 8.28 -18.40 -13.29
C LEU A 89 7.91 -17.74 -14.64
N GLY A 90 8.22 -16.45 -14.82
CA GLY A 90 7.85 -15.69 -16.01
C GLY A 90 6.35 -15.42 -16.14
N VAL A 91 5.63 -15.33 -15.01
CA VAL A 91 4.19 -15.07 -14.96
C VAL A 91 3.85 -13.91 -14.02
N PRO A 92 2.78 -13.14 -14.29
CA PRO A 92 2.33 -12.13 -13.36
C PRO A 92 1.79 -12.76 -12.07
N VAL A 93 1.86 -12.02 -10.95
CA VAL A 93 1.41 -12.51 -9.63
C VAL A 93 -0.04 -13.00 -9.64
N CYS A 94 -0.90 -12.38 -10.45
CA CYS A 94 -2.31 -12.82 -10.56
C CYS A 94 -2.47 -14.26 -11.06
N GLU A 95 -1.48 -14.81 -11.79
CA GLU A 95 -1.47 -16.23 -12.20
C GLU A 95 -1.10 -17.18 -11.05
N LEU A 96 -0.52 -16.65 -9.97
CA LEU A 96 -0.17 -17.41 -8.78
C LEU A 96 -1.29 -17.43 -7.74
N LEU A 97 -2.37 -16.66 -7.97
CA LEU A 97 -3.46 -16.46 -7.02
C LEU A 97 -4.77 -17.03 -7.55
N GLY A 98 -5.44 -17.83 -6.72
CA GLY A 98 -6.76 -18.39 -7.05
C GLY A 98 -6.76 -19.16 -8.38
N ASP A 99 -7.66 -18.78 -9.28
CA ASP A 99 -7.83 -19.40 -10.60
C ASP A 99 -7.03 -18.67 -11.70
N GLY A 100 -6.01 -17.90 -11.33
CA GLY A 100 -5.19 -17.14 -12.26
C GLY A 100 -5.84 -15.82 -12.72
N GLN A 101 -5.34 -15.28 -13.81
CA GLN A 101 -5.80 -14.00 -14.34
C GLN A 101 -7.21 -14.11 -14.91
N GLN A 102 -8.17 -13.41 -14.30
CA GLN A 102 -9.58 -13.42 -14.70
C GLN A 102 -9.94 -12.25 -15.63
N ARG A 103 -9.09 -11.23 -15.71
CA ARG A 103 -9.30 -10.05 -16.55
C ARG A 103 -7.98 -9.36 -16.86
N ASP A 104 -7.94 -8.63 -17.95
CA ASP A 104 -6.76 -7.84 -18.38
C ASP A 104 -6.79 -6.39 -17.87
N LYS A 105 -7.94 -5.94 -17.36
CA LYS A 105 -8.14 -4.57 -16.85
C LYS A 105 -8.92 -4.57 -15.57
N VAL A 106 -8.53 -3.68 -14.66
CA VAL A 106 -9.24 -3.40 -13.41
C VAL A 106 -9.74 -1.97 -13.43
N ARG A 107 -11.04 -1.79 -13.10
CA ARG A 107 -11.60 -0.45 -12.95
C ARG A 107 -10.97 0.21 -11.72
N MET A 108 -10.42 1.39 -11.91
CA MET A 108 -9.82 2.18 -10.86
C MET A 108 -10.86 3.09 -10.21
N LEU A 109 -10.75 3.23 -8.89
CA LEU A 109 -11.53 4.13 -8.07
C LEU A 109 -10.72 5.41 -7.83
N GLY A 110 -11.29 6.57 -8.16
CA GLY A 110 -10.73 7.85 -7.78
C GLY A 110 -10.91 8.07 -6.26
N TYR A 111 -9.85 8.46 -5.57
CA TYR A 111 -9.89 8.65 -4.13
C TYR A 111 -9.78 10.15 -3.81
N LEU A 112 -10.82 10.72 -3.21
CA LEU A 112 -10.91 12.13 -2.88
C LEU A 112 -10.91 12.32 -1.36
N PHE A 113 -10.22 13.34 -0.91
CA PHE A 113 -10.18 13.72 0.49
C PHE A 113 -10.73 15.14 0.66
N PHE A 114 -11.33 15.39 1.82
CA PHE A 114 -11.46 16.74 2.29
C PHE A 114 -10.07 17.28 2.61
N VAL A 115 -9.71 18.43 2.04
CA VAL A 115 -8.44 19.10 2.27
C VAL A 115 -8.66 20.26 3.22
N GLY A 116 -7.96 20.25 4.35
CA GLY A 116 -8.09 21.26 5.39
C GLY A 116 -7.45 22.59 5.03
N ASP A 117 -7.73 23.59 5.86
CA ASP A 117 -7.14 24.92 5.78
C ASP A 117 -5.63 24.86 6.06
N ARG A 118 -4.82 25.28 5.10
CA ARG A 118 -3.36 25.34 5.19
C ARG A 118 -2.85 26.25 6.31
N ASN A 119 -3.63 27.26 6.65
CA ASN A 119 -3.26 28.21 7.70
C ASN A 119 -3.31 27.59 9.11
N LYS A 120 -3.85 26.38 9.23
CA LYS A 120 -3.95 25.63 10.50
C LYS A 120 -2.88 24.56 10.69
N THR A 121 -1.88 24.50 9.82
CA THR A 121 -0.79 23.52 9.89
C THR A 121 0.52 24.15 9.43
N ASP A 122 1.60 23.76 10.06
CA ASP A 122 2.99 24.10 9.66
C ASP A 122 3.55 23.11 8.63
N LEU A 123 2.77 22.12 8.20
CA LEU A 123 3.22 21.16 7.21
C LEU A 123 3.39 21.83 5.84
N PRO A 124 4.51 21.58 5.15
CA PRO A 124 4.69 22.09 3.80
C PRO A 124 3.69 21.44 2.84
N TYR A 125 3.04 22.25 2.04
CA TYR A 125 2.18 21.79 0.96
C TYR A 125 2.82 22.15 -0.37
N ASP A 126 3.01 21.15 -1.21
CA ASP A 126 3.31 21.38 -2.61
C ASP A 126 2.05 21.87 -3.31
N SER A 127 2.10 23.06 -3.88
CA SER A 127 1.00 23.59 -4.66
C SER A 127 1.52 23.97 -6.05
N GLU A 128 0.66 23.77 -7.03
CA GLU A 128 0.94 24.06 -8.43
C GLU A 128 -0.16 24.99 -8.98
N PRO A 129 -0.30 26.21 -8.43
CA PRO A 129 -1.42 27.11 -8.77
C PRO A 129 -1.39 27.56 -10.24
N ASP A 130 -0.21 27.61 -10.84
CA ASP A 130 0.00 28.02 -12.22
C ASP A 130 -0.03 26.86 -13.22
N SER A 131 -0.35 25.64 -12.77
CA SER A 131 -0.43 24.46 -13.66
C SER A 131 -1.60 24.60 -14.64
N ASP A 132 -1.38 24.27 -15.90
CA ASP A 132 -2.44 24.17 -16.91
C ASP A 132 -3.47 23.06 -16.59
N CYS A 133 -3.08 22.08 -15.80
CA CYS A 133 -3.94 20.97 -15.39
C CYS A 133 -4.76 21.32 -14.16
N ALA A 134 -6.09 21.32 -14.27
CA ALA A 134 -7.01 21.61 -13.18
C ALA A 134 -6.77 20.73 -11.94
N TRP A 135 -6.49 19.43 -12.12
CA TRP A 135 -6.19 18.53 -11.01
C TRP A 135 -4.97 18.97 -10.20
N TYR A 136 -3.88 19.38 -10.86
CA TYR A 136 -2.68 19.82 -10.15
C TYR A 136 -2.87 21.14 -9.41
N ARG A 137 -3.72 22.04 -9.91
CA ARG A 137 -4.10 23.26 -9.18
C ARG A 137 -4.93 22.93 -7.93
N LEU A 138 -5.93 22.06 -8.06
CA LEU A 138 -6.95 21.82 -7.03
C LEU A 138 -6.53 20.82 -5.95
N ARG A 139 -5.66 19.86 -6.26
CA ARG A 139 -5.35 18.74 -5.35
C ARG A 139 -4.79 19.13 -3.98
N HIS A 140 -4.26 20.33 -3.85
CA HIS A 140 -3.69 20.86 -2.62
C HIS A 140 -4.38 22.13 -2.11
N GLU A 141 -5.44 22.56 -2.76
CA GLU A 141 -6.27 23.66 -2.27
C GLU A 141 -7.22 23.19 -1.17
N GLU A 142 -7.67 24.13 -0.33
CA GLU A 142 -8.70 23.83 0.66
C GLU A 142 -9.98 23.33 -0.03
N ALA A 143 -10.49 22.20 0.43
CA ALA A 143 -11.69 21.57 -0.10
C ALA A 143 -12.53 21.00 1.04
N LEU A 144 -13.24 21.89 1.75
CA LEU A 144 -14.09 21.57 2.90
C LEU A 144 -15.59 21.62 2.56
N THR A 145 -15.95 22.01 1.34
CA THR A 145 -17.34 22.10 0.89
C THR A 145 -17.64 21.07 -0.18
N ALA A 146 -18.91 20.69 -0.33
CA ALA A 146 -19.35 19.76 -1.37
C ALA A 146 -18.97 20.23 -2.77
N ASP A 147 -19.11 21.54 -3.05
CA ASP A 147 -18.78 22.11 -4.36
C ASP A 147 -17.30 21.95 -4.69
N LYS A 148 -16.40 22.18 -3.72
CA LYS A 148 -14.96 21.98 -3.90
C LYS A 148 -14.60 20.52 -4.16
N ILE A 149 -15.27 19.58 -3.50
CA ILE A 149 -15.08 18.15 -3.76
C ILE A 149 -15.58 17.78 -5.15
N VAL A 150 -16.69 18.36 -5.61
CA VAL A 150 -17.19 18.15 -6.97
C VAL A 150 -16.20 18.70 -8.01
N GLU A 151 -15.62 19.89 -7.79
CA GLU A 151 -14.57 20.44 -8.66
C GLU A 151 -13.37 19.48 -8.76
N MET A 152 -12.89 18.94 -7.63
CA MET A 152 -11.80 17.96 -7.59
C MET A 152 -12.18 16.69 -8.35
N ALA A 153 -13.40 16.18 -8.17
CA ALA A 153 -13.89 14.99 -8.87
C ALA A 153 -13.91 15.20 -10.38
N LEU A 154 -14.39 16.36 -10.85
CA LEU A 154 -14.42 16.69 -12.27
C LEU A 154 -13.01 16.80 -12.86
N ALA A 155 -12.09 17.49 -12.16
CA ALA A 155 -10.70 17.60 -12.59
C ALA A 155 -9.99 16.24 -12.65
N THR A 156 -10.26 15.35 -11.68
CA THR A 156 -9.71 14.00 -11.65
C THR A 156 -10.29 13.12 -12.76
N LYS A 157 -11.60 13.26 -13.01
CA LYS A 157 -12.26 12.58 -14.12
C LYS A 157 -11.68 13.00 -15.47
N GLU A 158 -11.48 14.29 -15.67
CA GLU A 158 -10.87 14.82 -16.90
C GLU A 158 -9.45 14.30 -17.10
N LYS A 159 -8.61 14.34 -16.06
CA LYS A 159 -7.22 13.94 -16.16
C LYS A 159 -7.01 12.43 -16.28
N TYR A 160 -7.72 11.62 -15.50
CA TYR A 160 -7.47 10.18 -15.35
C TYR A 160 -8.59 9.29 -15.86
N GLY A 161 -9.74 9.86 -16.21
CA GLY A 161 -10.90 9.10 -16.70
C GLY A 161 -11.65 8.31 -15.62
N PHE A 162 -11.46 8.62 -14.33
CA PHE A 162 -12.20 7.99 -13.25
C PHE A 162 -13.71 8.21 -13.42
N LYS A 163 -14.49 7.16 -13.16
CA LYS A 163 -15.97 7.18 -13.22
C LYS A 163 -16.58 6.96 -11.84
N ASP A 164 -15.87 6.33 -10.96
CA ASP A 164 -16.28 6.00 -9.61
C ASP A 164 -15.33 6.67 -8.62
N PHE A 165 -15.88 7.16 -7.51
CA PHE A 165 -15.11 7.90 -6.51
C PHE A 165 -15.39 7.39 -5.11
N LYS A 166 -14.36 7.40 -4.28
CA LYS A 166 -14.46 7.26 -2.83
C LYS A 166 -14.09 8.58 -2.18
N LEU A 167 -14.99 9.11 -1.38
CA LEU A 167 -14.75 10.30 -0.57
C LEU A 167 -14.40 9.88 0.87
N LYS A 168 -13.40 10.55 1.46
CA LYS A 168 -12.97 10.34 2.83
C LYS A 168 -12.75 11.69 3.54
#